data_e4a3acbd5c777cdbd5bda2b55a111155
#
_entry.id   e4a3acbd5c777cdbd5bda2b55a111155
#
_cell.length_a   1.000
_cell.length_b   1.000
_cell.length_c   1.000
_cell.angle_alpha   90.00
_cell.angle_beta   90.00
_cell.angle_gamma   90.00
#
_symmetry.space_group_name_H-M   'P 1'
#
loop_
_entity.id
_entity.type
_entity.pdbx_description
1 polymer ?
#
loop_
_entity_poly.entity_id
_entity_poly.type
_entity_poly.pdbx_seq_one_letter_code
_entity_poly.pdbx_strand_id
1 'polypeptide(L)'
;MNKFWNWTKDLMTNTPELVLEGEIASETWWGDEITPKLFKDELNKHKGKDISVWINSPGGDVIAGSQIYTMLKEHTGKVNVKIDGLAASSASFIAMAGDTIQMSPTAMMMIHLPSTFDWGDKKDFQKTIARLEEIEKAIINAYELKTKLPRDELSKLMEDETWMNAYRAKELGFIDEVLYTNEEEKSQTGFDFSKKKVNACMQNSINQIPVSYTHLRAHETR
;
A
#
# COMPACT_ATOMS: atom_id res chain seq x y z
N MET A 1 13.35 6.95 -16.12
CA MET A 1 12.67 7.31 -14.86
C MET A 1 11.62 6.24 -14.57
N ASN A 2 11.86 5.38 -13.61
CA ASN A 2 10.84 4.40 -13.19
C ASN A 2 10.06 4.99 -12.02
N LYS A 3 9.01 5.76 -12.32
CA LYS A 3 8.05 6.18 -11.32
C LYS A 3 7.22 4.98 -10.91
N PHE A 4 6.87 4.85 -9.61
CA PHE A 4 5.88 3.87 -9.16
C PHE A 4 4.43 4.35 -9.40
N TRP A 5 4.22 5.47 -10.11
CA TRP A 5 2.91 5.92 -10.56
C TRP A 5 2.94 6.41 -12.00
N ASN A 6 1.79 6.28 -12.66
CA ASN A 6 1.57 6.78 -14.00
C ASN A 6 0.13 7.32 -14.12
N TRP A 7 -0.06 8.28 -15.02
CA TRP A 7 -1.38 8.81 -15.36
C TRP A 7 -1.85 8.32 -16.70
N THR A 8 -3.05 7.76 -16.73
CA THR A 8 -3.78 7.34 -17.93
C THR A 8 -5.17 7.96 -17.95
N LYS A 9 -6.01 7.53 -18.86
CA LYS A 9 -7.42 7.92 -18.91
C LYS A 9 -8.26 6.72 -19.29
N ASP A 10 -9.37 6.54 -18.61
CA ASP A 10 -10.42 5.65 -19.07
C ASP A 10 -10.95 6.13 -20.43
N LEU A 11 -10.88 5.27 -21.43
CA LEU A 11 -11.23 5.62 -22.82
C LEU A 11 -12.73 5.84 -23.02
N MET A 12 -13.57 5.30 -22.14
CA MET A 12 -15.03 5.42 -22.25
C MET A 12 -15.57 6.61 -21.46
N THR A 13 -15.07 6.79 -20.23
CA THR A 13 -15.56 7.85 -19.32
C THR A 13 -14.72 9.13 -19.38
N ASN A 14 -13.53 9.07 -19.99
CA ASN A 14 -12.51 10.13 -19.98
C ASN A 14 -12.06 10.55 -18.56
N THR A 15 -12.31 9.68 -17.57
CA THR A 15 -11.88 9.88 -16.18
C THR A 15 -10.36 9.73 -16.09
N PRO A 16 -9.65 10.66 -15.44
CA PRO A 16 -8.21 10.48 -15.18
C PRO A 16 -7.97 9.27 -14.29
N GLU A 17 -7.02 8.45 -14.67
CA GLU A 17 -6.60 7.26 -13.92
C GLU A 17 -5.16 7.42 -13.46
N LEU A 18 -4.96 7.31 -12.15
CA LEU A 18 -3.65 7.21 -11.52
C LEU A 18 -3.37 5.73 -11.27
N VAL A 19 -2.27 5.23 -11.79
CA VAL A 19 -1.78 3.86 -11.56
C VAL A 19 -0.62 3.94 -10.58
N LEU A 20 -0.73 3.27 -9.43
CA LEU A 20 0.34 3.07 -8.45
C LEU A 20 0.84 1.63 -8.59
N GLU A 21 2.03 1.46 -9.14
CA GLU A 21 2.60 0.14 -9.43
C GLU A 21 4.05 0.04 -8.96
N GLY A 22 4.36 -1.04 -8.23
CA GLY A 22 5.68 -1.28 -7.68
C GLY A 22 5.90 -0.68 -6.29
N GLU A 23 7.16 -0.57 -5.88
CA GLU A 23 7.55 -0.13 -4.54
C GLU A 23 7.37 1.38 -4.35
N ILE A 24 6.77 1.77 -3.22
CA ILE A 24 6.62 3.17 -2.81
C ILE A 24 7.92 3.64 -2.18
N ALA A 25 8.56 4.64 -2.79
CA ALA A 25 9.85 5.17 -2.35
C ALA A 25 9.82 6.69 -2.18
N SER A 26 10.57 7.20 -1.21
CA SER A 26 10.79 8.64 -1.00
C SER A 26 11.91 9.20 -1.88
N GLU A 27 12.86 8.34 -2.27
CA GLU A 27 14.03 8.69 -3.08
C GLU A 27 14.40 7.52 -4.00
N THR A 28 14.96 7.81 -5.16
CA THR A 28 15.64 6.82 -5.99
C THR A 28 17.15 6.95 -5.82
N TRP A 29 17.83 5.83 -5.59
CA TRP A 29 19.30 5.76 -5.38
C TRP A 29 20.13 6.24 -6.58
N TRP A 30 19.52 6.61 -7.70
CA TRP A 30 20.19 6.93 -8.96
C TRP A 30 19.84 8.32 -9.53
N GLY A 31 19.34 9.25 -8.68
CA GLY A 31 19.12 10.65 -9.08
C GLY A 31 17.85 10.90 -9.91
N ASP A 32 16.98 9.92 -10.02
CA ASP A 32 15.65 10.07 -10.64
C ASP A 32 14.63 10.33 -9.52
N GLU A 33 14.75 11.48 -8.87
CA GLU A 33 13.94 11.85 -7.71
C GLU A 33 12.44 11.82 -8.03
N ILE A 34 11.77 10.80 -7.54
CA ILE A 34 10.32 10.72 -7.47
C ILE A 34 9.92 11.41 -6.16
N THR A 35 9.78 12.72 -6.21
CA THR A 35 9.44 13.47 -5.00
C THR A 35 7.93 13.52 -4.79
N PRO A 36 7.45 13.54 -3.53
CA PRO A 36 6.06 13.85 -3.22
C PRO A 36 5.56 15.15 -3.87
N LYS A 37 6.47 16.09 -4.11
CA LYS A 37 6.18 17.33 -4.85
C LYS A 37 5.75 17.05 -6.29
N LEU A 38 6.48 16.19 -7.02
CA LEU A 38 6.11 15.83 -8.40
C LEU A 38 4.76 15.12 -8.44
N PHE A 39 4.50 14.21 -7.50
CA PHE A 39 3.19 13.56 -7.35
C PHE A 39 2.08 14.60 -7.14
N LYS A 40 2.29 15.57 -6.23
CA LYS A 40 1.34 16.65 -5.96
C LYS A 40 1.09 17.53 -7.18
N ASP A 41 2.14 17.87 -7.92
CA ASP A 41 2.04 18.70 -9.13
C ASP A 41 1.26 17.99 -10.23
N GLU A 42 1.44 16.68 -10.38
CA GLU A 42 0.68 15.87 -11.33
C GLU A 42 -0.78 15.70 -10.89
N LEU A 43 -1.06 15.42 -9.62
CA LEU A 43 -2.42 15.32 -9.08
C LEU A 43 -3.19 16.63 -9.23
N ASN A 44 -2.52 17.77 -9.02
CA ASN A 44 -3.13 19.10 -9.16
C ASN A 44 -3.61 19.42 -10.59
N LYS A 45 -3.07 18.76 -11.63
CA LYS A 45 -3.58 18.90 -13.01
C LYS A 45 -5.00 18.34 -13.17
N HIS A 46 -5.43 17.52 -12.22
CA HIS A 46 -6.74 16.88 -12.20
C HIS A 46 -7.66 17.44 -11.10
N LYS A 47 -7.27 18.56 -10.48
CA LYS A 47 -8.04 19.21 -9.40
C LYS A 47 -9.50 19.44 -9.82
N GLY A 48 -10.43 19.03 -8.96
CA GLY A 48 -11.86 19.17 -9.16
C GLY A 48 -12.49 18.14 -10.10
N LYS A 49 -11.72 17.17 -10.60
CA LYS A 49 -12.23 16.04 -11.38
C LYS A 49 -12.23 14.79 -10.50
N ASP A 50 -13.21 13.93 -10.71
CA ASP A 50 -13.15 12.57 -10.15
C ASP A 50 -11.98 11.82 -10.77
N ILE A 51 -11.28 11.03 -9.97
CA ILE A 51 -10.16 10.22 -10.40
C ILE A 51 -10.34 8.75 -9.99
N SER A 52 -9.83 7.84 -10.80
CA SER A 52 -9.63 6.44 -10.42
C SER A 52 -8.17 6.21 -10.02
N VAL A 53 -7.93 5.50 -8.91
CA VAL A 53 -6.58 5.15 -8.44
C VAL A 53 -6.45 3.64 -8.46
N TRP A 54 -5.68 3.12 -9.40
CA TRP A 54 -5.36 1.70 -9.50
C TRP A 54 -4.13 1.37 -8.64
N ILE A 55 -4.20 0.31 -7.84
CA ILE A 55 -3.11 -0.07 -6.92
C ILE A 55 -2.68 -1.50 -7.17
N ASN A 56 -1.38 -1.66 -7.50
CA ASN A 56 -0.65 -2.92 -7.53
C ASN A 56 0.74 -2.72 -6.94
N SER A 57 0.84 -2.73 -5.60
CA SER A 57 2.06 -2.36 -4.89
C SER A 57 2.30 -3.21 -3.64
N PRO A 58 3.54 -3.65 -3.40
CA PRO A 58 3.94 -4.29 -2.15
C PRO A 58 4.06 -3.30 -0.97
N GLY A 59 3.89 -2.00 -1.23
CA GLY A 59 4.16 -0.95 -0.25
C GLY A 59 5.57 -0.39 -0.38
N GLY A 60 6.15 0.05 0.73
CA GLY A 60 7.48 0.66 0.81
C GLY A 60 7.55 1.72 1.89
N ASP A 61 8.13 2.87 1.58
CA ASP A 61 8.36 3.97 2.53
C ASP A 61 7.04 4.49 3.14
N VAL A 62 6.94 4.40 4.49
CA VAL A 62 5.74 4.80 5.24
C VAL A 62 5.49 6.30 5.17
N ILE A 63 6.54 7.12 5.17
CA ILE A 63 6.41 8.58 5.15
C ILE A 63 5.93 9.06 3.77
N ALA A 64 6.50 8.51 2.69
CA ALA A 64 6.01 8.76 1.35
C ALA A 64 4.55 8.32 1.19
N GLY A 65 4.20 7.14 1.71
CA GLY A 65 2.83 6.65 1.73
C GLY A 65 1.88 7.58 2.47
N SER A 66 2.27 8.10 3.64
CA SER A 66 1.47 9.06 4.43
C SER A 66 1.24 10.37 3.68
N GLN A 67 2.24 10.84 2.93
CA GLN A 67 2.07 12.04 2.10
C GLN A 67 1.09 11.80 0.95
N ILE A 68 1.20 10.64 0.26
CA ILE A 68 0.27 10.28 -0.82
C ILE A 68 -1.16 10.15 -0.28
N TYR A 69 -1.34 9.44 0.85
CA TYR A 69 -2.63 9.35 1.53
C TYR A 69 -3.24 10.73 1.76
N THR A 70 -2.47 11.67 2.32
CA THR A 70 -2.92 13.03 2.61
C THR A 70 -3.27 13.78 1.32
N MET A 71 -2.45 13.69 0.27
CA MET A 71 -2.71 14.36 -1.00
C MET A 71 -3.98 13.84 -1.68
N LEU A 72 -4.25 12.53 -1.61
CA LEU A 72 -5.48 11.94 -2.12
C LEU A 72 -6.70 12.37 -1.29
N LYS A 73 -6.57 12.44 0.05
CA LYS A 73 -7.63 12.96 0.93
C LYS A 73 -7.95 14.43 0.70
N GLU A 74 -6.96 15.24 0.33
CA GLU A 74 -7.14 16.67 0.00
C GLU A 74 -7.66 16.90 -1.44
N HIS A 75 -7.74 15.83 -2.24
CA HIS A 75 -8.24 15.96 -3.61
C HIS A 75 -9.70 16.41 -3.62
N THR A 76 -10.04 17.40 -4.48
CA THR A 76 -11.36 18.04 -4.45
C THR A 76 -12.42 17.33 -5.29
N GLY A 77 -12.03 16.37 -6.14
CA GLY A 77 -12.94 15.43 -6.81
C GLY A 77 -13.05 14.13 -6.01
N LYS A 78 -13.89 13.19 -6.43
CA LYS A 78 -13.96 11.86 -5.83
C LYS A 78 -12.74 11.04 -6.19
N VAL A 79 -12.24 10.30 -5.21
CA VAL A 79 -11.13 9.34 -5.36
C VAL A 79 -11.70 7.93 -5.30
N ASN A 80 -11.75 7.25 -6.45
CA ASN A 80 -12.21 5.88 -6.56
C ASN A 80 -11.00 4.95 -6.63
N VAL A 81 -10.71 4.25 -5.54
CA VAL A 81 -9.58 3.30 -5.47
C VAL A 81 -10.00 1.94 -6.01
N LYS A 82 -9.14 1.35 -6.84
CA LYS A 82 -9.31 0.00 -7.39
C LYS A 82 -8.03 -0.81 -7.16
N ILE A 83 -8.14 -1.92 -6.45
CA ILE A 83 -7.04 -2.84 -6.20
C ILE A 83 -7.16 -3.99 -7.18
N ASP A 84 -6.23 -4.07 -8.14
CA ASP A 84 -6.27 -5.08 -9.22
C ASP A 84 -5.28 -6.23 -9.04
N GLY A 85 -4.24 -6.04 -8.25
CA GLY A 85 -3.24 -7.07 -7.93
C GLY A 85 -2.97 -7.16 -6.44
N LEU A 86 -2.23 -6.20 -5.91
CA LEU A 86 -1.78 -6.19 -4.51
C LEU A 86 -1.88 -4.79 -3.92
N ALA A 87 -2.39 -4.70 -2.70
CA ALA A 87 -2.25 -3.52 -1.84
C ALA A 87 -1.67 -3.98 -0.50
N ALA A 88 -0.35 -3.98 -0.36
CA ALA A 88 0.32 -4.43 0.85
C ALA A 88 1.04 -3.29 1.57
N SER A 89 1.18 -3.41 2.90
CA SER A 89 1.95 -2.47 3.72
C SER A 89 1.50 -1.02 3.50
N SER A 90 2.40 -0.09 3.13
CA SER A 90 2.03 1.32 2.91
C SER A 90 1.01 1.51 1.78
N ALA A 91 0.95 0.64 0.78
CA ALA A 91 -0.08 0.70 -0.26
C ALA A 91 -1.49 0.42 0.28
N SER A 92 -1.62 -0.40 1.33
CA SER A 92 -2.92 -0.71 1.93
C SER A 92 -3.51 0.50 2.66
N PHE A 93 -2.73 1.28 3.39
CA PHE A 93 -3.28 2.50 4.00
C PHE A 93 -3.43 3.66 3.01
N ILE A 94 -2.65 3.71 1.93
CA ILE A 94 -2.93 4.64 0.82
C ILE A 94 -4.31 4.36 0.23
N ALA A 95 -4.67 3.09 0.06
CA ALA A 95 -6.01 2.72 -0.43
C ALA A 95 -7.13 3.29 0.44
N MET A 96 -6.91 3.46 1.76
CA MET A 96 -7.90 4.05 2.69
C MET A 96 -8.18 5.53 2.40
N ALA A 97 -7.43 6.16 1.51
CA ALA A 97 -7.71 7.52 1.07
C ALA A 97 -8.93 7.60 0.14
N GLY A 98 -9.34 6.49 -0.47
CA GLY A 98 -10.47 6.44 -1.39
C GLY A 98 -11.81 6.79 -0.74
N ASP A 99 -12.66 7.51 -1.49
CA ASP A 99 -14.08 7.68 -1.16
C ASP A 99 -14.81 6.35 -1.36
N THR A 100 -14.47 5.65 -2.46
CA THR A 100 -14.91 4.28 -2.74
C THR A 100 -13.67 3.42 -2.97
N ILE A 101 -13.63 2.24 -2.35
CA ILE A 101 -12.55 1.28 -2.50
C ILE A 101 -13.12 -0.04 -3.06
N GLN A 102 -12.65 -0.41 -4.23
CA GLN A 102 -13.04 -1.62 -4.95
C GLN A 102 -11.83 -2.54 -5.08
N MET A 103 -12.04 -3.84 -5.06
CA MET A 103 -10.97 -4.82 -5.15
C MET A 103 -11.34 -5.96 -6.09
N SER A 104 -10.42 -6.33 -6.98
CA SER A 104 -10.60 -7.50 -7.84
C SER A 104 -10.74 -8.78 -7.00
N PRO A 105 -11.61 -9.73 -7.37
CA PRO A 105 -11.76 -10.98 -6.63
C PRO A 105 -10.47 -11.81 -6.55
N THR A 106 -9.51 -11.55 -7.43
CA THR A 106 -8.20 -12.21 -7.47
C THR A 106 -7.08 -11.41 -6.80
N ALA A 107 -7.37 -10.17 -6.38
CA ALA A 107 -6.39 -9.31 -5.72
C ALA A 107 -6.22 -9.67 -4.23
N MET A 108 -5.11 -9.19 -3.66
CA MET A 108 -4.77 -9.37 -2.25
C MET A 108 -4.52 -8.02 -1.56
N MET A 109 -4.88 -7.95 -0.29
CA MET A 109 -4.49 -6.87 0.61
C MET A 109 -3.70 -7.44 1.77
N MET A 110 -2.69 -6.70 2.26
CA MET A 110 -1.92 -7.11 3.44
C MET A 110 -1.64 -5.92 4.34
N ILE A 111 -1.84 -6.13 5.64
CA ILE A 111 -1.47 -5.18 6.68
C ILE A 111 -0.53 -5.85 7.68
N HIS A 112 0.46 -5.11 8.15
CA HIS A 112 1.44 -5.58 9.11
C HIS A 112 2.01 -4.42 9.95
N LEU A 113 2.76 -4.76 11.01
CA LEU A 113 3.50 -3.77 11.80
C LEU A 113 4.59 -3.09 10.96
N PRO A 114 4.85 -1.79 11.19
CA PRO A 114 5.97 -1.12 10.55
C PRO A 114 7.30 -1.75 10.99
N SER A 115 8.24 -1.85 10.07
CA SER A 115 9.57 -2.39 10.31
C SER A 115 10.66 -1.46 9.83
N THR A 116 11.84 -1.56 10.42
CA THR A 116 13.02 -0.77 10.01
C THR A 116 14.30 -1.51 10.35
N PHE A 117 15.39 -1.08 9.71
CA PHE A 117 16.74 -1.42 10.13
C PHE A 117 17.31 -0.25 10.91
N ASP A 118 18.02 -0.56 12.00
CA ASP A 118 18.71 0.45 12.79
C ASP A 118 20.08 -0.06 13.25
N TRP A 119 20.97 0.87 13.58
CA TRP A 119 22.29 0.60 14.10
C TRP A 119 22.55 1.54 15.27
N GLY A 120 23.06 1.02 16.38
CA GLY A 120 23.35 1.85 17.53
C GLY A 120 23.48 1.07 18.84
N ASP A 121 23.47 1.80 19.94
CA ASP A 121 23.49 1.25 21.27
C ASP A 121 22.05 0.95 21.79
N LYS A 122 21.96 0.47 23.03
CA LYS A 122 20.66 0.18 23.68
C LYS A 122 19.68 1.36 23.65
N LYS A 123 20.18 2.59 23.80
CA LYS A 123 19.33 3.79 23.83
C LYS A 123 18.79 4.10 22.44
N ASP A 124 19.57 3.84 21.41
CA ASP A 124 19.16 4.05 20.03
C ASP A 124 18.05 3.05 19.64
N PHE A 125 18.21 1.77 19.99
CA PHE A 125 17.14 0.79 19.81
C PHE A 125 15.86 1.13 20.58
N GLN A 126 15.97 1.65 21.80
CA GLN A 126 14.79 2.12 22.56
C GLN A 126 14.06 3.27 21.86
N LYS A 127 14.80 4.22 21.28
CA LYS A 127 14.19 5.31 20.46
C LYS A 127 13.53 4.78 19.21
N THR A 128 14.14 3.80 18.55
CA THR A 128 13.60 3.18 17.36
C THR A 128 12.31 2.42 17.65
N ILE A 129 12.24 1.68 18.75
CA ILE A 129 11.01 1.03 19.21
C ILE A 129 9.90 2.09 19.42
N ALA A 130 10.19 3.14 20.19
CA ALA A 130 9.21 4.20 20.44
C ALA A 130 8.74 4.88 19.13
N ARG A 131 9.65 5.07 18.17
CA ARG A 131 9.30 5.61 16.84
C ARG A 131 8.38 4.67 16.06
N LEU A 132 8.65 3.35 16.06
CA LEU A 132 7.81 2.36 15.40
C LEU A 132 6.42 2.30 16.01
N GLU A 133 6.29 2.40 17.35
CA GLU A 133 5.00 2.46 18.04
C GLU A 133 4.17 3.68 17.62
N GLU A 134 4.80 4.85 17.45
CA GLU A 134 4.09 6.04 16.97
C GLU A 134 3.70 5.93 15.47
N ILE A 135 4.53 5.31 14.65
CA ILE A 135 4.20 5.02 13.24
C ILE A 135 3.03 4.05 13.16
N GLU A 136 3.02 2.98 13.96
CA GLU A 136 1.91 2.04 14.05
C GLU A 136 0.60 2.75 14.38
N LYS A 137 0.59 3.59 15.43
CA LYS A 137 -0.59 4.37 15.82
C LYS A 137 -1.09 5.28 14.68
N ALA A 138 -0.16 5.87 13.91
CA ALA A 138 -0.50 6.72 12.78
C ALA A 138 -1.15 5.92 11.64
N ILE A 139 -0.63 4.72 11.34
CA ILE A 139 -1.21 3.82 10.33
C ILE A 139 -2.60 3.35 10.76
N ILE A 140 -2.76 2.95 12.03
CA ILE A 140 -4.05 2.53 12.60
C ILE A 140 -5.11 3.62 12.43
N ASN A 141 -4.76 4.91 12.55
CA ASN A 141 -5.72 6.00 12.32
C ASN A 141 -6.36 5.93 10.92
N ALA A 142 -5.58 5.61 9.88
CA ALA A 142 -6.11 5.50 8.53
C ALA A 142 -7.07 4.30 8.38
N TYR A 143 -6.72 3.16 8.98
CA TYR A 143 -7.57 1.97 8.97
C TYR A 143 -8.85 2.17 9.78
N GLU A 144 -8.75 2.73 11.00
CA GLU A 144 -9.90 3.00 11.88
C GLU A 144 -10.91 3.94 11.21
N LEU A 145 -10.42 5.00 10.54
CA LEU A 145 -11.28 5.93 9.81
C LEU A 145 -12.11 5.26 8.72
N LYS A 146 -11.58 4.22 8.07
CA LYS A 146 -12.27 3.49 6.99
C LYS A 146 -13.09 2.32 7.52
N THR A 147 -12.46 1.42 8.28
CA THR A 147 -13.07 0.14 8.70
C THR A 147 -14.05 0.29 9.85
N LYS A 148 -13.86 1.29 10.72
CA LYS A 148 -14.55 1.46 12.01
C LYS A 148 -14.28 0.33 13.01
N LEU A 149 -13.27 -0.52 12.77
CA LEU A 149 -12.84 -1.53 13.72
C LEU A 149 -12.16 -0.89 14.93
N PRO A 150 -12.24 -1.53 16.11
CA PRO A 150 -11.50 -1.11 17.30
C PRO A 150 -9.99 -1.13 17.06
N ARG A 151 -9.25 -0.20 17.68
CA ARG A 151 -7.80 -0.06 17.52
C ARG A 151 -7.02 -1.29 17.95
N ASP A 152 -7.44 -1.95 19.01
CA ASP A 152 -6.85 -3.18 19.52
C ASP A 152 -7.02 -4.36 18.53
N GLU A 153 -8.15 -4.43 17.83
CA GLU A 153 -8.36 -5.41 16.77
C GLU A 153 -7.48 -5.10 15.56
N LEU A 154 -7.36 -3.83 15.16
CA LEU A 154 -6.46 -3.41 14.07
C LEU A 154 -5.00 -3.67 14.40
N SER A 155 -4.54 -3.36 15.63
CA SER A 155 -3.18 -3.66 16.09
C SER A 155 -2.91 -5.16 16.00
N LYS A 156 -3.84 -5.99 16.47
CA LYS A 156 -3.70 -7.44 16.40
C LYS A 156 -3.65 -7.97 14.95
N LEU A 157 -4.48 -7.44 14.06
CA LEU A 157 -4.44 -7.80 12.64
C LEU A 157 -3.09 -7.44 12.00
N MET A 158 -2.48 -6.31 12.42
CA MET A 158 -1.14 -5.91 11.97
C MET A 158 -0.04 -6.78 12.58
N GLU A 159 -0.11 -7.12 13.87
CA GLU A 159 0.81 -8.04 14.54
C GLU A 159 0.83 -9.43 13.87
N ASP A 160 -0.34 -9.91 13.47
CA ASP A 160 -0.52 -11.21 12.82
C ASP A 160 -0.11 -11.20 11.32
N GLU A 161 0.33 -10.06 10.77
CA GLU A 161 0.59 -9.90 9.33
C GLU A 161 -0.58 -10.44 8.51
N THR A 162 -1.70 -9.72 8.56
CA THR A 162 -2.96 -10.24 8.01
C THR A 162 -3.05 -10.04 6.50
N TRP A 163 -3.17 -11.16 5.80
CA TRP A 163 -3.45 -11.25 4.38
C TRP A 163 -4.95 -11.44 4.14
N MET A 164 -5.51 -10.63 3.25
CA MET A 164 -6.95 -10.62 2.96
C MET A 164 -7.17 -10.75 1.46
N ASN A 165 -8.04 -11.69 1.06
CA ASN A 165 -8.68 -11.65 -0.24
C ASN A 165 -9.77 -10.57 -0.26
N ALA A 166 -10.36 -10.30 -1.42
CA ALA A 166 -11.36 -9.24 -1.57
C ALA A 166 -12.58 -9.42 -0.64
N TYR A 167 -13.05 -10.65 -0.44
CA TYR A 167 -14.21 -10.92 0.41
C TYR A 167 -13.88 -10.67 1.89
N ARG A 168 -12.72 -11.11 2.36
CA ARG A 168 -12.27 -10.86 3.73
C ARG A 168 -12.00 -9.38 3.98
N ALA A 169 -11.40 -8.68 3.02
CA ALA A 169 -11.20 -7.24 3.10
C ALA A 169 -12.53 -6.47 3.18
N LYS A 170 -13.56 -6.92 2.44
CA LYS A 170 -14.91 -6.36 2.52
C LYS A 170 -15.58 -6.64 3.86
N GLU A 171 -15.50 -7.87 4.36
CA GLU A 171 -16.04 -8.26 5.66
C GLU A 171 -15.50 -7.40 6.81
N LEU A 172 -14.19 -7.11 6.77
CA LEU A 172 -13.50 -6.26 7.76
C LEU A 172 -13.64 -4.75 7.48
N GLY A 173 -14.32 -4.35 6.40
CA GLY A 173 -14.56 -2.95 6.07
C GLY A 173 -13.40 -2.21 5.43
N PHE A 174 -12.34 -2.90 5.00
CA PHE A 174 -11.23 -2.27 4.27
C PHE A 174 -11.60 -1.86 2.85
N ILE A 175 -12.58 -2.53 2.25
CA ILE A 175 -13.10 -2.20 0.93
C ILE A 175 -14.62 -2.10 0.95
N ASP A 176 -15.17 -1.37 -0.01
CA ASP A 176 -16.63 -1.21 -0.15
C ASP A 176 -17.23 -2.30 -1.05
N GLU A 177 -16.52 -2.68 -2.14
CA GLU A 177 -17.06 -3.57 -3.16
C GLU A 177 -16.02 -4.53 -3.72
N VAL A 178 -16.46 -5.73 -4.12
CA VAL A 178 -15.67 -6.65 -4.92
C VAL A 178 -16.03 -6.43 -6.38
N LEU A 179 -15.02 -6.13 -7.24
CA LEU A 179 -15.22 -5.88 -8.66
C LEU A 179 -15.77 -7.14 -9.37
N TYR A 180 -16.54 -6.92 -10.45
CA TYR A 180 -17.04 -7.97 -11.36
C TYR A 180 -17.98 -8.99 -10.71
N THR A 181 -18.49 -8.73 -9.49
CA THR A 181 -19.49 -9.57 -8.87
C THR A 181 -20.88 -8.98 -9.08
N ASN A 182 -21.81 -9.76 -9.60
CA ASN A 182 -23.22 -9.41 -9.60
C ASN A 182 -23.76 -9.53 -8.16
N GLU A 183 -24.62 -8.62 -7.74
CA GLU A 183 -25.17 -8.62 -6.37
C GLU A 183 -25.91 -9.91 -5.97
N GLU A 184 -26.28 -10.75 -6.94
CA GLU A 184 -27.01 -12.00 -6.73
C GLU A 184 -26.12 -13.20 -6.29
N GLU A 185 -24.78 -13.12 -6.39
CA GLU A 185 -23.87 -14.22 -6.01
C GLU A 185 -23.36 -14.14 -4.55
N LYS A 186 -24.08 -13.47 -3.68
CA LYS A 186 -23.67 -13.18 -2.28
C LYS A 186 -23.60 -14.38 -1.32
N SER A 187 -23.72 -15.63 -1.78
CA SER A 187 -23.71 -16.74 -0.83
C SER A 187 -23.00 -17.98 -1.30
N GLN A 188 -21.73 -17.97 -1.51
CA GLN A 188 -20.92 -19.20 -1.39
C GLN A 188 -19.49 -18.89 -1.82
N THR A 189 -18.58 -18.78 -0.87
CA THR A 189 -17.28 -19.46 -0.94
C THR A 189 -16.35 -18.86 0.09
N GLY A 190 -16.24 -19.47 1.24
CA GLY A 190 -15.06 -19.37 2.08
C GLY A 190 -13.89 -20.03 1.34
N PHE A 191 -13.10 -19.26 0.62
CA PHE A 191 -11.81 -19.73 0.12
C PHE A 191 -10.79 -19.64 1.24
N ASP A 192 -10.47 -20.79 1.81
CA ASP A 192 -9.37 -20.94 2.76
C ASP A 192 -8.04 -20.96 1.97
N PHE A 193 -7.43 -19.78 1.80
CA PHE A 193 -6.10 -19.69 1.19
C PHE A 193 -5.05 -20.11 2.22
N SER A 194 -4.44 -21.27 2.02
CA SER A 194 -3.30 -21.70 2.82
C SER A 194 -2.18 -20.66 2.74
N LYS A 195 -1.88 -20.00 3.87
CA LYS A 195 -0.78 -19.03 4.09
C LYS A 195 0.55 -19.50 3.43
N LYS A 196 0.80 -20.80 3.42
CA LYS A 196 1.98 -21.44 2.86
C LYS A 196 2.08 -21.33 1.32
N LYS A 197 0.96 -21.39 0.61
CA LYS A 197 0.93 -21.28 -0.86
C LYS A 197 1.08 -19.83 -1.34
N VAL A 198 0.46 -18.90 -0.62
CA VAL A 198 0.55 -17.46 -0.92
C VAL A 198 1.95 -16.94 -0.67
N ASN A 199 2.56 -17.30 0.46
CA ASN A 199 3.94 -16.93 0.77
C ASN A 199 4.95 -17.53 -0.22
N ALA A 200 4.74 -18.76 -0.72
CA ALA A 200 5.60 -19.36 -1.73
C ALA A 200 5.51 -18.62 -3.08
N CYS A 201 4.33 -18.16 -3.47
CA CYS A 201 4.14 -17.41 -4.71
C CYS A 201 4.79 -16.02 -4.63
N MET A 202 4.68 -15.36 -3.47
CA MET A 202 5.30 -14.05 -3.24
C MET A 202 6.82 -14.12 -3.09
N GLN A 203 7.36 -15.12 -2.40
CA GLN A 203 8.80 -15.32 -2.34
C GLN A 203 9.39 -15.59 -3.73
N ASN A 204 8.68 -16.26 -4.61
CA ASN A 204 9.11 -16.43 -5.99
C ASN A 204 9.11 -15.11 -6.77
N SER A 205 8.16 -14.21 -6.52
CA SER A 205 8.14 -12.87 -7.14
C SER A 205 9.24 -11.96 -6.58
N ILE A 206 9.49 -12.01 -5.28
CA ILE A 206 10.57 -11.27 -4.61
C ILE A 206 11.95 -11.79 -5.05
N ASN A 207 12.12 -13.11 -5.22
CA ASN A 207 13.38 -13.71 -5.66
C ASN A 207 13.70 -13.46 -7.15
N GLN A 208 12.76 -12.95 -7.94
CA GLN A 208 12.99 -12.53 -9.32
C GLN A 208 13.49 -11.07 -9.45
N ILE A 209 13.51 -10.31 -8.36
CA ILE A 209 14.16 -9.00 -8.34
C ILE A 209 15.67 -9.24 -8.22
N PRO A 210 16.50 -8.85 -9.20
CA PRO A 210 17.94 -9.04 -9.10
C PRO A 210 18.48 -8.13 -7.99
N VAL A 211 18.77 -8.72 -6.83
CA VAL A 211 19.50 -8.04 -5.76
C VAL A 211 20.96 -7.96 -6.19
N SER A 212 21.38 -6.83 -6.72
CA SER A 212 22.80 -6.56 -6.95
C SER A 212 23.47 -6.28 -5.60
N TYR A 213 24.01 -7.33 -4.99
CA TYR A 213 24.93 -7.20 -3.88
C TYR A 213 26.25 -6.63 -4.41
N THR A 214 26.49 -5.37 -4.21
CA THR A 214 27.86 -4.83 -4.26
C THR A 214 28.60 -5.32 -3.02
N HIS A 215 29.48 -6.30 -3.20
CA HIS A 215 30.43 -6.70 -2.18
C HIS A 215 31.34 -5.51 -1.83
N LEU A 216 31.15 -4.92 -0.67
CA LEU A 216 32.16 -4.11 -0.02
C LEU A 216 33.30 -5.07 0.38
N ARG A 217 34.34 -5.14 -0.45
CA ARG A 217 35.61 -5.72 -0.04
C ARG A 217 36.19 -4.84 1.06
N ALA A 218 36.32 -5.38 2.25
CA ALA A 218 37.16 -4.82 3.28
C ALA A 218 38.61 -4.81 2.75
N HIS A 219 39.19 -3.63 2.58
CA HIS A 219 40.61 -3.50 2.38
C HIS A 219 41.30 -3.76 3.73
N GLU A 220 41.93 -4.93 3.84
CA GLU A 220 42.97 -5.16 4.84
C GLU A 220 44.15 -4.26 4.46
N THR A 221 44.41 -3.27 5.28
CA THR A 221 45.70 -2.55 5.28
C THR A 221 46.68 -3.26 6.20
N ARG A 222 47.78 -3.67 5.63
CA ARG A 222 48.99 -4.08 6.36
C ARG A 222 49.59 -2.89 7.06
#